data_5bb1c07a7c59bf87c1ef793d80f7bb8d
#
_entry.id   5bb1c07a7c59bf87c1ef793d80f7bb8d
#
_cell.length_a   1.000
_cell.length_b   1.000
_cell.length_c   1.000
_cell.angle_alpha   90.00
_cell.angle_beta   90.00
_cell.angle_gamma   90.00
#
_symmetry.space_group_name_H-M   'P 1'
#
loop_
_entity.id
_entity.type
_entity.pdbx_description
1 polymer ?
#
loop_
_entity_poly.entity_id
_entity_poly.type
_entity_poly.pdbx_seq_one_letter_code
_entity_poly.pdbx_strand_id
1 'polypeptide(L)'
;MENSRGKQNGIAWGLWLGLSVMGGLSVYYYPLFVLTMLVVPAVWAAMAFRTHPILLAAVAGIVFLFGCFMGYDVMSCLCILGMAAPAGCCLWYSQKENLGNFQSVLYVSVLMTFGLFLVFCVPDLVATGDPYASIRAYFAGTQALFADTPLYDTAVAMVGRINEVMIACFFAFAGVYALVNVLLLHAFNKRKQDMPLCPLGPFGTWFAPFSYVMATGALGLVATLVSMTVDTPMVSTLGLLLYEMWALPLLLTGANCFFLLLSRRLPRGRAKIIFGVALGVGFIFAAQIAQMALLLLGLVGVIRKHRAGKERR
;
A
#
# COMPACT_ATOMS: atom_id res chain seq x y z
N MET A 1 2.92 3.39 -38.46
CA MET A 1 3.08 2.96 -37.06
C MET A 1 3.48 4.07 -36.09
N GLU A 2 4.22 5.09 -36.52
CA GLU A 2 4.67 6.22 -35.69
C GLU A 2 3.54 7.12 -35.18
N ASN A 3 2.49 7.34 -36.00
CA ASN A 3 1.36 8.20 -35.66
C ASN A 3 0.46 7.65 -34.54
N SER A 4 0.45 6.33 -34.30
CA SER A 4 -0.30 5.72 -33.20
C SER A 4 0.41 5.87 -31.85
N ARG A 5 1.75 5.93 -31.84
CA ARG A 5 2.55 6.14 -30.61
C ARG A 5 2.39 7.56 -30.07
N GLY A 6 2.40 8.57 -30.95
CA GLY A 6 2.20 9.98 -30.57
C GLY A 6 0.83 10.23 -29.92
N LYS A 7 -0.25 9.70 -30.52
CA LYS A 7 -1.61 9.84 -30.00
C LYS A 7 -1.83 9.12 -28.66
N GLN A 8 -1.15 8.00 -28.46
CA GLN A 8 -1.23 7.24 -27.21
C GLN A 8 -0.43 7.90 -26.08
N ASN A 9 0.66 8.57 -26.39
CA ASN A 9 1.41 9.36 -25.43
C ASN A 9 0.61 10.58 -24.97
N GLY A 10 -0.08 11.28 -25.89
CA GLY A 10 -0.93 12.43 -25.56
C GLY A 10 -2.07 12.09 -24.58
N ILE A 11 -2.75 10.92 -24.76
CA ILE A 11 -3.80 10.47 -23.84
C ILE A 11 -3.21 10.14 -22.45
N ALA A 12 -2.05 9.49 -22.39
CA ALA A 12 -1.40 9.18 -21.13
C ALA A 12 -0.98 10.45 -20.39
N TRP A 13 -0.44 11.45 -21.09
CA TRP A 13 -0.09 12.77 -20.55
C TRP A 13 -1.33 13.52 -20.05
N GLY A 14 -2.43 13.51 -20.81
CA GLY A 14 -3.70 14.11 -20.40
C GLY A 14 -4.28 13.47 -19.15
N LEU A 15 -4.25 12.14 -19.06
CA LEU A 15 -4.66 11.40 -17.86
C LEU A 15 -3.79 11.74 -16.65
N TRP A 16 -2.47 11.79 -16.82
CA TRP A 16 -1.56 12.12 -15.74
C TRP A 16 -1.75 13.57 -15.26
N LEU A 17 -1.85 14.52 -16.18
CA LEU A 17 -2.11 15.91 -15.87
C LEU A 17 -3.46 16.09 -15.16
N GLY A 18 -4.51 15.42 -15.64
CA GLY A 18 -5.82 15.39 -15.02
C GLY A 18 -5.79 14.82 -13.60
N LEU A 19 -5.08 13.69 -13.40
CA LEU A 19 -4.93 13.07 -12.07
C LEU A 19 -4.08 13.93 -11.12
N SER A 20 -3.06 14.63 -11.63
CA SER A 20 -2.25 15.54 -10.82
C SER A 20 -3.03 16.79 -10.40
N VAL A 21 -3.86 17.34 -11.31
CA VAL A 21 -4.78 18.45 -11.01
C VAL A 21 -5.85 17.99 -10.03
N MET A 22 -6.45 16.82 -10.23
CA MET A 22 -7.39 16.23 -9.27
C MET A 22 -6.74 15.96 -7.92
N GLY A 23 -5.47 15.56 -7.91
CA GLY A 23 -4.68 15.40 -6.70
C GLY A 23 -4.52 16.72 -5.94
N GLY A 24 -4.20 17.80 -6.65
CA GLY A 24 -4.15 19.15 -6.07
C GLY A 24 -5.50 19.60 -5.50
N LEU A 25 -6.60 19.35 -6.22
CA LEU A 25 -7.96 19.64 -5.75
C LEU A 25 -8.39 18.77 -4.57
N SER A 26 -7.83 17.56 -4.44
CA SER A 26 -8.20 16.59 -3.41
C SER A 26 -7.78 17.00 -2.00
N VAL A 27 -6.91 17.98 -1.86
CA VAL A 27 -6.57 18.57 -0.58
C VAL A 27 -7.79 19.19 0.09
N TYR A 28 -8.70 19.78 -0.70
CA TYR A 28 -9.97 20.29 -0.20
C TYR A 28 -11.06 19.24 -0.07
N TYR A 29 -10.83 18.04 -0.65
CA TYR A 29 -11.82 16.97 -0.63
C TYR A 29 -11.15 15.62 -0.37
N TYR A 30 -11.11 15.21 0.89
CA TYR A 30 -10.43 14.00 1.36
C TYR A 30 -10.66 12.73 0.49
N PRO A 31 -11.89 12.42 0.00
CA PRO A 31 -12.10 11.27 -0.87
C PRO A 31 -11.34 11.32 -2.19
N LEU A 32 -11.14 12.52 -2.77
CA LEU A 32 -10.35 12.69 -3.99
C LEU A 32 -8.86 12.47 -3.74
N PHE A 33 -8.36 12.89 -2.57
CA PHE A 33 -6.97 12.61 -2.16
C PHE A 33 -6.70 11.10 -2.10
N VAL A 34 -7.55 10.34 -1.45
CA VAL A 34 -7.44 8.88 -1.36
C VAL A 34 -7.45 8.23 -2.74
N LEU A 35 -8.38 8.63 -3.61
CA LEU A 35 -8.48 8.12 -4.99
C LEU A 35 -7.22 8.44 -5.83
N THR A 36 -6.69 9.63 -5.67
CA THR A 36 -5.49 10.07 -6.40
C THR A 36 -4.27 9.25 -5.98
N MET A 37 -4.09 9.06 -4.69
CA MET A 37 -3.00 8.25 -4.15
C MET A 37 -3.09 6.79 -4.60
N LEU A 38 -4.31 6.25 -4.78
CA LEU A 38 -4.51 4.89 -5.27
C LEU A 38 -4.04 4.67 -6.72
N VAL A 39 -4.05 5.70 -7.56
CA VAL A 39 -3.89 5.54 -9.02
C VAL A 39 -2.62 6.19 -9.55
N VAL A 40 -2.22 7.33 -9.01
CA VAL A 40 -1.10 8.14 -9.54
C VAL A 40 0.21 7.37 -9.64
N PRO A 41 0.67 6.58 -8.65
CA PRO A 41 1.92 5.85 -8.79
C PRO A 41 1.92 4.83 -9.93
N ALA A 42 0.80 4.13 -10.16
CA ALA A 42 0.68 3.17 -11.25
C ALA A 42 0.70 3.85 -12.62
N VAL A 43 0.03 5.00 -12.76
CA VAL A 43 0.04 5.82 -13.97
C VAL A 43 1.45 6.35 -14.21
N TRP A 44 2.11 6.88 -13.18
CA TRP A 44 3.49 7.34 -13.24
C TRP A 44 4.42 6.24 -13.76
N ALA A 45 4.38 5.06 -13.15
CA ALA A 45 5.20 3.93 -13.58
C ALA A 45 4.90 3.53 -15.04
N ALA A 46 3.63 3.45 -15.43
CA ALA A 46 3.24 3.12 -16.80
C ALA A 46 3.74 4.16 -17.83
N MET A 47 3.83 5.42 -17.43
CA MET A 47 4.36 6.50 -18.27
C MET A 47 5.89 6.50 -18.33
N ALA A 48 6.54 6.21 -17.22
CA ALA A 48 8.00 6.14 -17.16
C ALA A 48 8.60 5.09 -18.11
N PHE A 49 7.83 4.04 -18.45
CA PHE A 49 8.23 3.09 -19.50
C PHE A 49 8.17 3.67 -20.93
N ARG A 50 7.43 4.74 -21.15
CA ARG A 50 7.21 5.34 -22.48
C ARG A 50 8.03 6.58 -22.70
N THR A 51 8.35 7.30 -21.63
CA THR A 51 9.07 8.56 -21.64
C THR A 51 10.28 8.46 -20.74
N HIS A 52 11.27 9.31 -20.97
CA HIS A 52 12.43 9.34 -20.10
C HIS A 52 12.00 9.82 -18.69
N PRO A 53 12.41 9.16 -17.58
CA PRO A 53 11.98 9.51 -16.22
C PRO A 53 12.29 10.97 -15.83
N ILE A 54 13.33 11.59 -16.42
CA ILE A 54 13.65 13.02 -16.24
C ILE A 54 12.54 13.93 -16.77
N LEU A 55 11.92 13.58 -17.90
CA LEU A 55 10.80 14.37 -18.46
C LEU A 55 9.58 14.30 -17.54
N LEU A 56 9.33 13.16 -16.91
CA LEU A 56 8.26 13.02 -15.91
C LEU A 56 8.53 13.89 -14.67
N ALA A 57 9.77 13.92 -14.20
CA ALA A 57 10.16 14.78 -13.09
C ALA A 57 9.99 16.27 -13.45
N ALA A 58 10.36 16.67 -14.67
CA ALA A 58 10.16 18.05 -15.14
C ALA A 58 8.67 18.44 -15.19
N VAL A 59 7.81 17.54 -15.72
CA VAL A 59 6.36 17.81 -15.74
C VAL A 59 5.78 17.84 -14.33
N ALA A 60 6.22 16.96 -13.44
CA ALA A 60 5.82 17.00 -12.03
C ALA A 60 6.20 18.34 -11.38
N GLY A 61 7.40 18.85 -11.66
CA GLY A 61 7.84 20.17 -11.20
C GLY A 61 6.97 21.30 -11.74
N ILE A 62 6.62 21.26 -13.03
CA ILE A 62 5.73 22.27 -13.67
C ILE A 62 4.34 22.24 -13.02
N VAL A 63 3.77 21.05 -12.81
CA VAL A 63 2.45 20.90 -12.18
C VAL A 63 2.48 21.40 -10.73
N PHE A 64 3.58 21.13 -10.01
CA PHE A 64 3.80 21.63 -8.66
C PHE A 64 3.83 23.17 -8.64
N LEU A 65 4.65 23.79 -9.49
CA LEU A 65 4.76 25.25 -9.58
C LEU A 65 3.42 25.89 -9.97
N PHE A 66 2.70 25.27 -10.90
CA PHE A 66 1.38 25.74 -11.30
C PHE A 66 0.37 25.62 -10.14
N GLY A 67 0.38 24.52 -9.38
CA GLY A 67 -0.44 24.36 -8.21
C GLY A 67 -0.19 25.45 -7.16
N CYS A 68 1.09 25.75 -6.87
CA CYS A 68 1.48 26.84 -5.97
C CYS A 68 1.02 28.22 -6.50
N PHE A 69 1.15 28.45 -7.80
CA PHE A 69 0.70 29.69 -8.44
C PHE A 69 -0.82 29.88 -8.36
N MET A 70 -1.59 28.79 -8.43
CA MET A 70 -3.05 28.80 -8.28
C MET A 70 -3.51 28.93 -6.82
N GLY A 71 -2.59 29.10 -5.87
CA GLY A 71 -2.90 29.31 -4.46
C GLY A 71 -3.17 28.02 -3.67
N TYR A 72 -2.82 26.86 -4.22
CA TYR A 72 -2.85 25.62 -3.46
C TYR A 72 -1.76 25.61 -2.40
N ASP A 73 -2.05 25.00 -1.26
CA ASP A 73 -1.07 24.85 -0.20
C ASP A 73 0.14 24.06 -0.67
N VAL A 74 1.33 24.65 -0.47
CA VAL A 74 2.63 24.09 -0.87
C VAL A 74 2.82 22.69 -0.28
N MET A 75 2.43 22.50 0.98
CA MET A 75 2.54 21.22 1.67
C MET A 75 1.73 20.13 0.97
N SER A 76 0.55 20.45 0.55
CA SER A 76 -0.35 19.55 -0.16
C SER A 76 0.19 19.12 -1.52
N CYS A 77 0.76 20.06 -2.27
CA CYS A 77 1.43 19.77 -3.53
C CYS A 77 2.66 18.89 -3.31
N LEU A 78 3.47 19.16 -2.26
CA LEU A 78 4.61 18.34 -1.86
C LEU A 78 4.19 16.93 -1.44
N CYS A 79 3.07 16.78 -0.73
CA CYS A 79 2.52 15.49 -0.33
C CYS A 79 2.23 14.59 -1.52
N ILE A 80 1.54 15.13 -2.52
CA ILE A 80 1.14 14.36 -3.70
C ILE A 80 2.37 13.95 -4.50
N LEU A 81 3.28 14.88 -4.75
CA LEU A 81 4.50 14.60 -5.50
C LEU A 81 5.49 13.76 -4.69
N GLY A 82 5.64 14.04 -3.39
CA GLY A 82 6.57 13.35 -2.50
C GLY A 82 6.20 11.89 -2.23
N MET A 83 4.92 11.52 -2.34
CA MET A 83 4.49 10.13 -2.18
C MET A 83 4.29 9.42 -3.52
N ALA A 84 3.62 10.07 -4.45
CA ALA A 84 3.23 9.43 -5.71
C ALA A 84 4.42 9.22 -6.65
N ALA A 85 5.31 10.18 -6.78
CA ALA A 85 6.45 10.10 -7.69
C ALA A 85 7.49 9.05 -7.26
N PRO A 86 7.97 9.03 -6.00
CA PRO A 86 8.88 7.99 -5.53
C PRO A 86 8.26 6.59 -5.61
N ALA A 87 6.98 6.42 -5.24
CA ALA A 87 6.28 5.15 -5.36
C ALA A 87 6.17 4.69 -6.83
N GLY A 88 5.86 5.59 -7.74
CA GLY A 88 5.83 5.32 -9.18
C GLY A 88 7.21 4.98 -9.74
N CYS A 89 8.27 5.68 -9.34
CA CYS A 89 9.65 5.36 -9.72
C CYS A 89 10.08 3.99 -9.17
N CYS A 90 9.69 3.66 -7.94
CA CYS A 90 9.97 2.36 -7.34
C CYS A 90 9.25 1.22 -8.10
N LEU A 91 7.98 1.42 -8.49
CA LEU A 91 7.24 0.47 -9.32
C LEU A 91 7.89 0.30 -10.70
N TRP A 92 8.29 1.38 -11.34
CA TRP A 92 9.01 1.34 -12.60
C TRP A 92 10.32 0.57 -12.48
N TYR A 93 11.13 0.87 -11.47
CA TYR A 93 12.39 0.18 -11.21
C TYR A 93 12.16 -1.32 -10.94
N SER A 94 11.20 -1.64 -10.10
CA SER A 94 10.84 -3.03 -9.79
C SER A 94 10.50 -3.85 -11.03
N GLN A 95 9.85 -3.22 -12.01
CA GLN A 95 9.53 -3.88 -13.27
C GLN A 95 10.72 -3.99 -14.20
N LYS A 96 11.55 -2.94 -14.28
CA LYS A 96 12.76 -2.92 -15.09
C LYS A 96 13.72 -4.03 -14.66
N GLU A 97 13.89 -4.22 -13.35
CA GLU A 97 14.78 -5.24 -12.77
C GLU A 97 14.10 -6.62 -12.59
N ASN A 98 12.88 -6.79 -13.12
CA ASN A 98 12.12 -8.04 -13.00
C ASN A 98 11.97 -8.54 -11.55
N LEU A 99 11.79 -7.62 -10.59
CA LEU A 99 11.56 -7.99 -9.21
C LEU A 99 10.21 -8.71 -9.06
N GLY A 100 10.17 -9.69 -8.17
CA GLY A 100 8.93 -10.43 -7.91
C GLY A 100 7.83 -9.52 -7.33
N ASN A 101 6.57 -9.91 -7.52
CA ASN A 101 5.41 -9.13 -7.05
C ASN A 101 5.48 -8.79 -5.56
N PHE A 102 5.92 -9.74 -4.75
CA PHE A 102 6.10 -9.54 -3.32
C PHE A 102 7.12 -8.44 -3.02
N GLN A 103 8.28 -8.46 -3.68
CA GLN A 103 9.33 -7.46 -3.49
C GLN A 103 8.86 -6.08 -3.95
N SER A 104 8.13 -6.00 -5.07
CA SER A 104 7.57 -4.75 -5.57
C SER A 104 6.57 -4.13 -4.59
N VAL A 105 5.65 -4.94 -4.04
CA VAL A 105 4.70 -4.48 -3.03
C VAL A 105 5.42 -4.04 -1.77
N LEU A 106 6.39 -4.81 -1.28
CA LEU A 106 7.14 -4.50 -0.06
C LEU A 106 7.92 -3.19 -0.20
N TYR A 107 8.67 -3.00 -1.28
CA TYR A 107 9.47 -1.79 -1.49
C TYR A 107 8.59 -0.54 -1.59
N VAL A 108 7.49 -0.63 -2.34
CA VAL A 108 6.54 0.48 -2.43
C VAL A 108 5.88 0.75 -1.08
N SER A 109 5.52 -0.29 -0.31
CA SER A 109 4.94 -0.13 1.03
C SER A 109 5.90 0.59 1.98
N VAL A 110 7.16 0.19 2.03
CA VAL A 110 8.17 0.84 2.88
C VAL A 110 8.36 2.30 2.48
N LEU A 111 8.48 2.57 1.16
CA LEU A 111 8.67 3.93 0.66
C LEU A 111 7.45 4.81 0.95
N MET A 112 6.24 4.30 0.76
CA MET A 112 5.01 5.04 1.05
C MET A 112 4.80 5.24 2.55
N THR A 113 5.19 4.29 3.40
CA THR A 113 5.15 4.47 4.86
C THR A 113 6.03 5.63 5.27
N PHE A 114 7.25 5.69 4.74
CA PHE A 114 8.15 6.81 4.98
C PHE A 114 7.59 8.13 4.44
N GLY A 115 7.00 8.12 3.25
CA GLY A 115 6.33 9.28 2.67
C GLY A 115 5.16 9.76 3.53
N LEU A 116 4.30 8.87 4.02
CA LEU A 116 3.21 9.20 4.94
C LEU A 116 3.74 9.81 6.24
N PHE A 117 4.81 9.24 6.81
CA PHE A 117 5.44 9.81 8.00
C PHE A 117 5.97 11.22 7.75
N LEU A 118 6.70 11.43 6.65
CA LEU A 118 7.23 12.76 6.32
C LEU A 118 6.10 13.79 6.16
N VAL A 119 5.01 13.42 5.53
CA VAL A 119 3.90 14.31 5.21
C VAL A 119 3.05 14.65 6.42
N PHE A 120 2.70 13.67 7.22
CA PHE A 120 1.77 13.87 8.34
C PHE A 120 2.46 14.16 9.66
N CYS A 121 3.67 13.66 9.87
CA CYS A 121 4.32 13.75 11.17
C CYS A 121 5.38 14.84 11.26
N VAL A 122 6.11 15.10 10.18
CA VAL A 122 7.19 16.11 10.22
C VAL A 122 6.67 17.54 10.41
N PRO A 123 5.58 17.97 9.74
CA PRO A 123 5.01 19.30 9.99
C PRO A 123 4.58 19.50 11.45
N ASP A 124 3.89 18.49 12.00
CA ASP A 124 3.45 18.54 13.40
C ASP A 124 4.64 18.55 14.37
N LEU A 125 5.66 17.73 14.12
CA LEU A 125 6.87 17.69 14.91
C LEU A 125 7.59 19.05 14.94
N VAL A 126 7.67 19.73 13.79
CA VAL A 126 8.32 21.05 13.69
C VAL A 126 7.48 22.13 14.37
N ALA A 127 6.16 22.08 14.23
CA ALA A 127 5.26 23.11 14.75
C ALA A 127 5.00 22.97 16.26
N THR A 128 4.85 21.75 16.77
CA THR A 128 4.38 21.48 18.13
C THR A 128 5.32 20.65 18.99
N GLY A 129 6.33 20.03 18.39
CA GLY A 129 7.17 19.03 19.05
C GLY A 129 6.51 17.65 19.20
N ASP A 130 5.24 17.48 18.80
CA ASP A 130 4.50 16.21 18.80
C ASP A 130 4.20 15.77 17.35
N PRO A 131 4.80 14.67 16.85
CA PRO A 131 4.65 14.24 15.46
C PRO A 131 3.22 13.83 15.09
N TYR A 132 2.33 13.67 16.06
CA TYR A 132 0.95 13.19 15.83
C TYR A 132 -0.12 14.19 16.31
N ALA A 133 0.25 15.45 16.52
CA ALA A 133 -0.67 16.46 17.08
C ALA A 133 -1.95 16.61 16.25
N SER A 134 -1.85 16.80 14.95
CA SER A 134 -3.00 16.95 14.05
C SER A 134 -3.84 15.68 13.96
N ILE A 135 -3.20 14.51 13.92
CA ILE A 135 -3.88 13.21 13.88
C ILE A 135 -4.65 12.99 15.18
N ARG A 136 -4.04 13.32 16.31
CA ARG A 136 -4.66 13.21 17.63
C ARG A 136 -5.85 14.14 17.76
N ALA A 137 -5.72 15.39 17.31
CA ALA A 137 -6.82 16.37 17.29
C ALA A 137 -7.98 15.90 16.40
N TYR A 138 -7.69 15.33 15.23
CA TYR A 138 -8.69 14.76 14.35
C TYR A 138 -9.48 13.61 15.02
N PHE A 139 -8.77 12.66 15.62
CA PHE A 139 -9.43 11.56 16.32
C PHE A 139 -10.20 12.01 17.58
N ALA A 140 -9.66 12.97 18.33
CA ALA A 140 -10.38 13.54 19.46
C ALA A 140 -11.67 14.24 19.01
N GLY A 141 -11.65 14.97 17.90
CA GLY A 141 -12.86 15.57 17.31
C GLY A 141 -13.87 14.53 16.84
N THR A 142 -13.42 13.39 16.32
CA THR A 142 -14.33 12.32 15.86
C THR A 142 -14.86 11.47 17.01
N GLN A 143 -14.23 11.44 18.18
CA GLN A 143 -14.73 10.72 19.37
C GLN A 143 -16.16 11.16 19.74
N ALA A 144 -16.46 12.45 19.59
CA ALA A 144 -17.79 12.98 19.86
C ALA A 144 -18.89 12.33 18.99
N LEU A 145 -18.53 11.87 17.77
CA LEU A 145 -19.46 11.18 16.87
C LEU A 145 -19.80 9.76 17.33
N PHE A 146 -18.97 9.18 18.20
CA PHE A 146 -19.13 7.82 18.71
C PHE A 146 -19.60 7.78 20.17
N ALA A 147 -19.87 8.94 20.79
CA ALA A 147 -20.19 9.06 22.23
C ALA A 147 -21.29 8.11 22.70
N ASP A 148 -22.31 7.89 21.83
CA ASP A 148 -23.47 7.04 22.14
C ASP A 148 -23.35 5.62 21.57
N THR A 149 -22.15 5.21 21.12
CA THR A 149 -21.95 3.90 20.51
C THR A 149 -21.04 3.02 21.38
N PRO A 150 -21.18 1.67 21.31
CA PRO A 150 -20.26 0.75 22.01
C PRO A 150 -18.80 0.82 21.52
N LEU A 151 -18.53 1.61 20.49
CA LEU A 151 -17.18 1.85 19.94
C LEU A 151 -16.44 2.99 20.64
N TYR A 152 -17.10 3.75 21.51
CA TYR A 152 -16.53 4.91 22.20
C TYR A 152 -15.26 4.56 22.99
N ASP A 153 -15.35 3.55 23.86
CA ASP A 153 -14.20 3.12 24.66
C ASP A 153 -13.03 2.65 23.81
N THR A 154 -13.32 1.99 22.69
CA THR A 154 -12.29 1.56 21.73
C THR A 154 -11.62 2.77 21.05
N ALA A 155 -12.41 3.79 20.67
CA ALA A 155 -11.89 5.01 20.07
C ALA A 155 -11.02 5.80 21.05
N VAL A 156 -11.45 5.91 22.32
CA VAL A 156 -10.65 6.54 23.39
C VAL A 156 -9.34 5.81 23.61
N ALA A 157 -9.37 4.47 23.71
CA ALA A 157 -8.16 3.66 23.87
C ALA A 157 -7.20 3.80 22.70
N MET A 158 -7.72 3.91 21.45
CA MET A 158 -6.89 4.13 20.26
C MET A 158 -6.18 5.49 20.29
N VAL A 159 -6.88 6.56 20.68
CA VAL A 159 -6.27 7.90 20.80
C VAL A 159 -5.14 7.89 21.85
N GLY A 160 -5.33 7.20 22.97
CA GLY A 160 -4.29 7.05 23.99
C GLY A 160 -3.03 6.34 23.49
N ARG A 161 -3.17 5.44 22.51
CA ARG A 161 -2.06 4.64 21.96
C ARG A 161 -1.57 5.11 20.59
N ILE A 162 -1.91 6.32 20.19
CA ILE A 162 -1.61 6.82 18.83
C ILE A 162 -0.12 6.78 18.51
N ASN A 163 0.73 7.11 19.49
CA ASN A 163 2.19 7.08 19.34
C ASN A 163 2.75 5.67 19.05
N GLU A 164 2.05 4.64 19.50
CA GLU A 164 2.47 3.25 19.33
C GLU A 164 1.99 2.67 18.00
N VAL A 165 0.75 3.01 17.60
CA VAL A 165 0.09 2.32 16.49
C VAL A 165 0.24 3.01 15.14
N MET A 166 0.53 4.32 15.10
CA MET A 166 0.45 5.10 13.85
C MET A 166 1.41 4.62 12.75
N ILE A 167 2.66 4.29 13.10
CA ILE A 167 3.62 3.80 12.09
C ILE A 167 3.16 2.47 11.51
N ALA A 168 2.64 1.57 12.34
CA ALA A 168 2.08 0.31 11.90
C ALA A 168 0.85 0.51 10.99
N CYS A 169 -0.03 1.46 11.36
CA CYS A 169 -1.16 1.87 10.52
C CYS A 169 -0.70 2.43 9.17
N PHE A 170 0.32 3.30 9.15
CA PHE A 170 0.87 3.82 7.90
C PHE A 170 1.41 2.69 7.04
N PHE A 171 2.09 1.71 7.62
CA PHE A 171 2.58 0.55 6.87
C PHE A 171 1.45 -0.31 6.31
N ALA A 172 0.41 -0.57 7.08
CA ALA A 172 -0.77 -1.30 6.62
C ALA A 172 -1.47 -0.57 5.46
N PHE A 173 -1.70 0.74 5.60
CA PHE A 173 -2.24 1.57 4.52
C PHE A 173 -1.34 1.55 3.29
N ALA A 174 -0.05 1.78 3.46
CA ALA A 174 0.93 1.75 2.39
C ALA A 174 0.95 0.40 1.67
N GLY A 175 0.78 -0.71 2.40
CA GLY A 175 0.67 -2.05 1.84
C GLY A 175 -0.55 -2.24 0.93
N VAL A 176 -1.70 -1.73 1.34
CA VAL A 176 -2.92 -1.74 0.52
C VAL A 176 -2.73 -0.88 -0.73
N TYR A 177 -2.18 0.33 -0.58
CA TYR A 177 -1.88 1.21 -1.71
C TYR A 177 -0.89 0.58 -2.69
N ALA A 178 0.20 -0.01 -2.18
CA ALA A 178 1.18 -0.70 -3.01
C ALA A 178 0.55 -1.85 -3.79
N LEU A 179 -0.28 -2.66 -3.14
CA LEU A 179 -0.99 -3.76 -3.78
C LEU A 179 -1.90 -3.27 -4.90
N VAL A 180 -2.72 -2.25 -4.64
CA VAL A 180 -3.62 -1.66 -5.65
C VAL A 180 -2.84 -1.11 -6.82
N ASN A 181 -1.76 -0.37 -6.57
CA ASN A 181 -0.92 0.19 -7.64
C ASN A 181 -0.24 -0.89 -8.48
N VAL A 182 0.26 -1.95 -7.86
CA VAL A 182 0.84 -3.11 -8.57
C VAL A 182 -0.21 -3.80 -9.44
N LEU A 183 -1.44 -3.99 -8.94
CA LEU A 183 -2.55 -4.58 -9.70
C LEU A 183 -3.01 -3.68 -10.86
N LEU A 184 -3.11 -2.36 -10.64
CA LEU A 184 -3.46 -1.39 -11.68
C LEU A 184 -2.41 -1.35 -12.78
N LEU A 185 -1.13 -1.32 -12.40
CA LEU A 185 -0.04 -1.34 -13.35
C LEU A 185 -0.08 -2.62 -14.21
N HIS A 186 -0.35 -3.78 -13.60
CA HIS A 186 -0.58 -5.02 -14.33
C HIS A 186 -1.78 -4.92 -15.31
N ALA A 187 -2.89 -4.32 -14.87
CA ALA A 187 -4.07 -4.15 -15.71
C ALA A 187 -3.79 -3.20 -16.91
N PHE A 188 -3.04 -2.11 -16.70
CA PHE A 188 -2.63 -1.20 -17.76
C PHE A 188 -1.70 -1.89 -18.77
N ASN A 189 -0.84 -2.75 -18.29
CA ASN A 189 0.16 -3.42 -19.08
C ASN A 189 -0.43 -4.58 -19.89
N LYS A 190 -1.41 -5.31 -19.34
CA LYS A 190 -2.08 -6.41 -20.06
C LYS A 190 -2.77 -5.97 -21.35
N ARG A 191 -3.16 -4.71 -21.44
CA ARG A 191 -3.81 -4.14 -22.62
C ARG A 191 -2.87 -3.78 -23.75
N LYS A 192 -1.53 -3.85 -23.54
CA LYS A 192 -0.52 -3.45 -24.54
C LYS A 192 0.61 -4.48 -24.60
N GLN A 193 0.68 -5.17 -25.70
CA GLN A 193 1.66 -6.24 -25.98
C GLN A 193 3.11 -5.76 -26.13
N ASP A 194 3.36 -4.44 -26.22
CA ASP A 194 4.67 -3.88 -26.58
C ASP A 194 5.52 -3.45 -25.36
N MET A 195 5.09 -3.71 -24.14
CA MET A 195 5.89 -3.39 -22.96
C MET A 195 6.65 -4.61 -22.45
N PRO A 196 7.98 -4.48 -22.19
CA PRO A 196 8.70 -5.51 -21.45
C PRO A 196 8.14 -5.52 -20.03
N LEU A 197 7.26 -6.46 -19.79
CA LEU A 197 6.62 -6.66 -18.52
C LEU A 197 7.28 -7.80 -17.83
N CYS A 198 7.73 -7.54 -16.61
CA CYS A 198 7.67 -8.60 -15.63
C CYS A 198 6.19 -8.99 -15.52
N PRO A 199 5.77 -10.16 -16.01
CA PRO A 199 4.41 -10.58 -15.80
C PRO A 199 4.22 -10.68 -14.30
N LEU A 200 3.46 -9.75 -13.73
CA LEU A 200 2.85 -10.01 -12.45
C LEU A 200 2.16 -11.35 -12.63
N GLY A 201 2.74 -12.38 -12.03
CA GLY A 201 2.20 -13.72 -12.17
C GLY A 201 0.72 -13.69 -11.81
N PRO A 202 -0.11 -14.54 -12.42
CA PRO A 202 -1.53 -14.55 -12.12
C PRO A 202 -1.72 -14.69 -10.62
N PHE A 203 -2.76 -14.07 -10.08
CA PHE A 203 -3.17 -14.30 -8.69
C PHE A 203 -3.26 -15.83 -8.50
N GLY A 204 -2.46 -16.38 -7.62
CA GLY A 204 -2.17 -17.82 -7.53
C GLY A 204 -0.67 -18.11 -7.45
N THR A 205 0.18 -17.15 -7.86
CA THR A 205 1.64 -17.27 -7.76
C THR A 205 2.25 -16.39 -6.65
N TRP A 206 1.42 -15.61 -5.96
CA TRP A 206 1.84 -14.65 -4.94
C TRP A 206 2.10 -15.34 -3.61
N PHE A 207 3.34 -15.66 -3.34
CA PHE A 207 3.78 -16.24 -2.08
C PHE A 207 4.90 -15.42 -1.48
N ALA A 208 4.80 -15.12 -0.21
CA ALA A 208 5.90 -14.52 0.53
C ALA A 208 7.10 -15.49 0.60
N PRO A 209 8.34 -14.99 0.54
CA PRO A 209 9.54 -15.82 0.71
C PRO A 209 9.57 -16.39 2.12
N PHE A 210 9.94 -17.68 2.24
CA PHE A 210 10.01 -18.36 3.54
C PHE A 210 10.98 -17.66 4.51
N SER A 211 12.17 -17.28 4.03
CA SER A 211 13.18 -16.58 4.84
C SER A 211 12.66 -15.24 5.38
N TYR A 212 11.91 -14.49 4.58
CA TYR A 212 11.33 -13.23 5.02
C TYR A 212 10.30 -13.44 6.14
N VAL A 213 9.36 -14.37 5.95
CA VAL A 213 8.31 -14.67 6.94
C VAL A 213 8.91 -15.17 8.25
N MET A 214 9.93 -16.01 8.18
CA MET A 214 10.61 -16.50 9.40
C MET A 214 11.42 -15.40 10.10
N ALA A 215 12.13 -14.57 9.35
CA ALA A 215 12.91 -13.46 9.92
C ALA A 215 12.00 -12.40 10.59
N THR A 216 10.99 -11.92 9.88
CA THR A 216 10.05 -10.91 10.42
C THR A 216 9.23 -11.47 11.58
N GLY A 217 8.80 -12.74 11.51
CA GLY A 217 8.09 -13.41 12.60
C GLY A 217 8.96 -13.59 13.85
N ALA A 218 10.20 -14.02 13.71
CA ALA A 218 11.14 -14.14 14.82
C ALA A 218 11.45 -12.77 15.45
N LEU A 219 11.74 -11.76 14.66
CA LEU A 219 11.99 -10.40 15.15
C LEU A 219 10.76 -9.80 15.83
N GLY A 220 9.56 -10.01 15.26
CA GLY A 220 8.30 -9.56 15.86
C GLY A 220 8.04 -10.24 17.20
N LEU A 221 8.29 -11.54 17.30
CA LEU A 221 8.17 -12.28 18.57
C LEU A 221 9.13 -11.74 19.63
N VAL A 222 10.41 -11.53 19.27
CA VAL A 222 11.41 -10.96 20.17
C VAL A 222 10.99 -9.55 20.62
N ALA A 223 10.58 -8.69 19.69
CA ALA A 223 10.12 -7.33 20.01
C ALA A 223 8.90 -7.36 20.96
N THR A 224 7.96 -8.28 20.74
CA THR A 224 6.80 -8.46 21.64
C THR A 224 7.22 -8.93 23.03
N LEU A 225 8.14 -9.88 23.13
CA LEU A 225 8.64 -10.35 24.43
C LEU A 225 9.40 -9.24 25.17
N VAL A 226 10.19 -8.44 24.44
CA VAL A 226 10.88 -7.28 25.04
C VAL A 226 9.91 -6.21 25.49
N SER A 227 8.82 -5.95 24.74
CA SER A 227 7.80 -4.98 25.14
C SER A 227 7.03 -5.38 26.41
N MET A 228 6.98 -6.67 26.73
CA MET A 228 6.41 -7.14 28.01
C MET A 228 7.31 -6.88 29.22
N THR A 229 8.62 -6.66 28.99
CA THR A 229 9.60 -6.45 30.05
C THR A 229 10.07 -4.98 30.13
N VAL A 230 10.02 -4.27 29.01
CA VAL A 230 10.46 -2.88 28.88
C VAL A 230 9.28 -2.06 28.39
N ASP A 231 8.67 -1.32 29.31
CA ASP A 231 7.52 -0.46 29.00
C ASP A 231 7.99 0.86 28.36
N THR A 232 8.45 0.77 27.11
CA THR A 232 8.81 1.96 26.33
C THR A 232 7.97 2.03 25.05
N PRO A 233 7.38 3.18 24.74
CA PRO A 233 6.56 3.33 23.52
C PRO A 233 7.28 2.94 22.23
N MET A 234 8.61 3.15 22.18
CA MET A 234 9.42 2.82 21.02
C MET A 234 9.48 1.30 20.75
N VAL A 235 9.58 0.48 21.80
CA VAL A 235 9.63 -0.99 21.68
C VAL A 235 8.26 -1.52 21.26
N SER A 236 7.19 -0.97 21.80
CA SER A 236 5.81 -1.30 21.44
C SER A 236 5.52 -0.96 19.95
N THR A 237 5.92 0.23 19.52
CA THR A 237 5.81 0.66 18.10
C THR A 237 6.56 -0.27 17.15
N LEU A 238 7.80 -0.64 17.51
CA LEU A 238 8.61 -1.55 16.70
C LEU A 238 7.97 -2.95 16.63
N GLY A 239 7.45 -3.43 17.74
CA GLY A 239 6.74 -4.72 17.81
C GLY A 239 5.52 -4.76 16.88
N LEU A 240 4.70 -3.71 16.92
CA LEU A 240 3.53 -3.58 16.04
C LEU A 240 3.92 -3.47 14.57
N LEU A 241 4.95 -2.68 14.24
CA LEU A 241 5.43 -2.56 12.87
C LEU A 241 5.93 -3.90 12.32
N LEU A 242 6.73 -4.62 13.10
CA LEU A 242 7.23 -5.95 12.73
C LEU A 242 6.09 -6.96 12.57
N TYR A 243 5.06 -6.87 13.42
CA TYR A 243 3.85 -7.67 13.28
C TYR A 243 3.15 -7.39 11.94
N GLU A 244 2.95 -6.13 11.56
CA GLU A 244 2.33 -5.77 10.29
C GLU A 244 3.19 -6.20 9.09
N MET A 245 4.52 -6.04 9.18
CA MET A 245 5.46 -6.52 8.16
C MET A 245 5.41 -8.04 7.99
N TRP A 246 5.09 -8.79 9.03
CA TRP A 246 4.89 -10.24 8.99
C TRP A 246 3.47 -10.62 8.54
N ALA A 247 2.45 -9.97 9.09
CA ALA A 247 1.04 -10.30 8.88
C ALA A 247 0.57 -10.00 7.45
N LEU A 248 0.89 -8.82 6.90
CA LEU A 248 0.42 -8.39 5.59
C LEU A 248 0.82 -9.37 4.46
N PRO A 249 2.07 -9.80 4.32
CA PRO A 249 2.46 -10.78 3.32
C PRO A 249 1.83 -12.15 3.52
N LEU A 250 1.60 -12.55 4.77
CA LEU A 250 0.91 -13.80 5.07
C LEU A 250 -0.57 -13.74 4.73
N LEU A 251 -1.24 -12.62 5.01
CA LEU A 251 -2.63 -12.40 4.60
C LEU A 251 -2.78 -12.49 3.07
N LEU A 252 -1.88 -11.86 2.32
CA LEU A 252 -1.86 -11.93 0.86
C LEU A 252 -1.60 -13.36 0.36
N THR A 253 -0.65 -14.07 0.98
CA THR A 253 -0.38 -15.47 0.66
C THR A 253 -1.56 -16.36 1.02
N GLY A 254 -2.22 -16.12 2.15
CA GLY A 254 -3.42 -16.85 2.59
C GLY A 254 -4.60 -16.64 1.67
N ALA A 255 -4.85 -15.40 1.27
CA ALA A 255 -5.88 -15.06 0.27
C ALA A 255 -5.60 -15.77 -1.07
N ASN A 256 -4.33 -15.80 -1.48
CA ASN A 256 -3.88 -16.54 -2.65
C ASN A 256 -4.12 -18.06 -2.52
N CYS A 257 -3.78 -18.68 -1.39
CA CYS A 257 -4.05 -20.09 -1.11
C CYS A 257 -5.55 -20.38 -1.12
N PHE A 258 -6.36 -19.51 -0.53
CA PHE A 258 -7.81 -19.64 -0.53
C PHE A 258 -8.38 -19.58 -1.95
N PHE A 259 -7.93 -18.63 -2.76
CA PHE A 259 -8.30 -18.56 -4.18
C PHE A 259 -7.92 -19.82 -4.96
N LEU A 260 -6.72 -20.35 -4.73
CA LEU A 260 -6.27 -21.60 -5.37
C LEU A 260 -7.14 -22.81 -4.97
N LEU A 261 -7.55 -22.89 -3.71
CA LEU A 261 -8.47 -23.94 -3.25
C LEU A 261 -9.82 -23.85 -3.94
N LEU A 262 -10.39 -22.64 -4.07
CA LEU A 262 -11.64 -22.42 -4.79
C LEU A 262 -11.51 -22.75 -6.30
N SER A 263 -10.40 -22.31 -6.91
CA SER A 263 -10.18 -22.51 -8.35
C SER A 263 -9.94 -23.98 -8.77
N ARG A 264 -9.61 -24.85 -7.81
CA ARG A 264 -9.52 -26.31 -8.04
C ARG A 264 -10.89 -26.97 -8.18
N ARG A 265 -11.92 -26.41 -7.53
CA ARG A 265 -13.26 -26.99 -7.50
C ARG A 265 -14.27 -26.27 -8.40
N LEU A 266 -13.97 -25.04 -8.78
CA LEU A 266 -14.88 -24.14 -9.49
C LEU A 266 -14.22 -23.55 -10.75
N PRO A 267 -15.00 -23.29 -11.81
CA PRO A 267 -14.52 -22.52 -12.95
C PRO A 267 -13.95 -21.16 -12.48
N ARG A 268 -12.84 -20.72 -13.09
CA ARG A 268 -12.11 -19.52 -12.66
C ARG A 268 -12.98 -18.26 -12.50
N GLY A 269 -14.01 -18.08 -13.32
CA GLY A 269 -14.93 -16.93 -13.21
C GLY A 269 -15.76 -16.97 -11.93
N ARG A 270 -16.38 -18.12 -11.62
CA ARG A 270 -17.15 -18.33 -10.39
C ARG A 270 -16.28 -18.30 -9.14
N ALA A 271 -15.06 -18.85 -9.22
CA ALA A 271 -14.10 -18.81 -8.12
C ALA A 271 -13.74 -17.36 -7.72
N LYS A 272 -13.58 -16.44 -8.68
CA LYS A 272 -13.31 -15.01 -8.41
C LYS A 272 -14.45 -14.32 -7.67
N ILE A 273 -15.69 -14.58 -8.10
CA ILE A 273 -16.88 -13.97 -7.49
C ILE A 273 -17.05 -14.49 -6.05
N ILE A 274 -16.99 -15.80 -5.86
CA ILE A 274 -17.14 -16.41 -4.53
C ILE A 274 -15.99 -15.96 -3.61
N PHE A 275 -14.76 -15.88 -4.12
CA PHE A 275 -13.63 -15.38 -3.39
C PHE A 275 -13.84 -13.94 -2.91
N GLY A 276 -14.25 -13.04 -3.80
CA GLY A 276 -14.52 -11.63 -3.46
C GLY A 276 -15.65 -11.50 -2.43
N VAL A 277 -16.75 -12.21 -2.62
CA VAL A 277 -17.89 -12.21 -1.69
C VAL A 277 -17.48 -12.80 -0.33
N ALA A 278 -16.78 -13.94 -0.30
CA ALA A 278 -16.37 -14.57 0.96
C ALA A 278 -15.38 -13.71 1.74
N LEU A 279 -14.43 -13.05 1.08
CA LEU A 279 -13.55 -12.08 1.73
C LEU A 279 -14.34 -10.87 2.24
N GLY A 280 -15.19 -10.25 1.41
CA GLY A 280 -15.99 -9.10 1.81
C GLY A 280 -16.87 -9.40 3.01
N VAL A 281 -17.64 -10.47 2.95
CA VAL A 281 -18.51 -10.90 4.07
C VAL A 281 -17.68 -11.28 5.31
N GLY A 282 -16.59 -12.02 5.11
CA GLY A 282 -15.71 -12.42 6.22
C GLY A 282 -15.12 -11.22 6.96
N PHE A 283 -14.66 -10.21 6.24
CA PHE A 283 -14.11 -9.01 6.86
C PHE A 283 -15.18 -8.08 7.47
N ILE A 284 -16.41 -8.04 6.93
CA ILE A 284 -17.48 -7.22 7.51
C ILE A 284 -18.02 -7.85 8.80
N PHE A 285 -18.28 -9.16 8.81
CA PHE A 285 -18.98 -9.82 9.91
C PHE A 285 -18.09 -10.55 10.90
N ALA A 286 -16.89 -10.96 10.50
CA ALA A 286 -15.99 -11.78 11.29
C ALA A 286 -14.52 -11.46 11.02
N ALA A 287 -14.14 -10.18 11.04
CA ALA A 287 -12.80 -9.69 10.63
C ALA A 287 -11.66 -10.44 11.31
N GLN A 288 -11.72 -10.63 12.62
CA GLN A 288 -10.69 -11.33 13.39
C GLN A 288 -10.55 -12.80 12.98
N ILE A 289 -11.68 -13.51 12.81
CA ILE A 289 -11.68 -14.92 12.40
C ILE A 289 -11.17 -15.05 10.96
N ALA A 290 -11.60 -14.18 10.05
CA ALA A 290 -11.14 -14.15 8.67
C ALA A 290 -9.64 -13.86 8.59
N GLN A 291 -9.14 -12.90 9.36
CA GLN A 291 -7.73 -12.58 9.46
C GLN A 291 -6.91 -13.76 9.96
N MET A 292 -7.31 -14.39 11.08
CA MET A 292 -6.64 -15.56 11.64
C MET A 292 -6.62 -16.74 10.65
N ALA A 293 -7.73 -17.02 9.99
CA ALA A 293 -7.82 -18.07 8.97
C ALA A 293 -6.87 -17.81 7.80
N LEU A 294 -6.81 -16.58 7.31
CA LEU A 294 -5.91 -16.20 6.22
C LEU A 294 -4.45 -16.26 6.64
N LEU A 295 -4.08 -15.83 7.86
CA LEU A 295 -2.73 -15.95 8.39
C LEU A 295 -2.28 -17.41 8.46
N LEU A 296 -3.12 -18.31 8.98
CA LEU A 296 -2.83 -19.75 9.04
C LEU A 296 -2.69 -20.37 7.64
N LEU A 297 -3.61 -20.05 6.72
CA LEU A 297 -3.50 -20.50 5.33
C LEU A 297 -2.24 -19.98 4.65
N GLY A 298 -1.85 -18.73 4.94
CA GLY A 298 -0.64 -18.11 4.43
C GLY A 298 0.60 -18.84 4.92
N LEU A 299 0.69 -19.11 6.21
CA LEU A 299 1.81 -19.82 6.81
C LEU A 299 1.96 -21.23 6.23
N VAL A 300 0.86 -21.99 6.14
CA VAL A 300 0.84 -23.31 5.51
C VAL A 300 1.28 -23.23 4.03
N GLY A 301 0.81 -22.21 3.30
CA GLY A 301 1.18 -21.98 1.91
C GLY A 301 2.67 -21.73 1.72
N VAL A 302 3.27 -20.87 2.54
CA VAL A 302 4.71 -20.58 2.53
C VAL A 302 5.54 -21.82 2.81
N ILE A 303 5.19 -22.59 3.86
CA ILE A 303 5.88 -23.81 4.24
C ILE A 303 5.81 -24.86 3.11
N ARG A 304 4.63 -25.09 2.55
CA ARG A 304 4.44 -26.06 1.44
C ARG A 304 5.29 -25.69 0.22
N LYS A 305 5.27 -24.40 -0.17
CA LYS A 305 6.05 -23.92 -1.30
C LYS A 305 7.56 -24.09 -1.06
N HIS A 306 8.03 -23.81 0.15
CA HIS A 306 9.43 -23.99 0.52
C HIS A 306 9.86 -25.46 0.43
N ARG A 307 9.06 -26.40 0.95
CA ARG A 307 9.33 -27.85 0.86
C ARG A 307 9.37 -28.32 -0.59
N ALA A 308 8.38 -27.98 -1.39
CA ALA A 308 8.33 -28.35 -2.81
C ALA A 308 9.50 -27.76 -3.63
N GLY A 309 10.06 -26.61 -3.21
CA GLY A 309 11.26 -26.05 -3.83
C GLY A 309 12.56 -26.79 -3.43
N LYS A 310 12.63 -27.44 -2.27
CA LYS A 310 13.76 -28.25 -1.84
C LYS A 310 13.79 -29.63 -2.52
N GLU A 311 12.62 -30.21 -2.77
CA GLU A 311 12.51 -31.53 -3.43
C GLU A 311 12.87 -31.50 -4.93
N ARG A 312 12.91 -30.30 -5.53
CA ARG A 312 13.27 -30.10 -6.96
C ARG A 312 14.75 -29.74 -7.19
N ARG A 313 15.50 -29.53 -6.12
CA ARG A 313 16.95 -29.29 -6.17
C ARG A 313 17.71 -30.56 -5.81
#